data_2cac432fbdd9eca166b426b09c9e32db
#
_entry.id   2cac432fbdd9eca166b426b09c9e32db
#
_cell.length_a   1.000
_cell.length_b   1.000
_cell.length_c   1.000
_cell.angle_alpha   90.00
_cell.angle_beta   90.00
_cell.angle_gamma   90.00
#
_symmetry.space_group_name_H-M   'P 1'
#
loop_
_entity.id
_entity.type
_entity.pdbx_description
1 polymer ?
#
loop_
_entity_poly.entity_id
_entity_poly.type
_entity_poly.pdbx_seq_one_letter_code
_entity_poly.pdbx_strand_id
1 'polypeptide(L)'
;MKKLQILIAILGFMLFSVQHTYAQKENKVKEKVYKTTVSKTPQKVKDALKNYSGYRINERATFTKIDNIAIYKVQLTRRNWSYFLLINENGKIMGIDDGEHSVVSN
;
A
#
# COMPACT_ATOMS: atom_id res chain seq x y z
N MET A 1 -49.18 1.72 10.68
CA MET A 1 -48.65 3.07 10.64
C MET A 1 -47.24 3.18 11.03
N LYS A 2 -46.90 2.67 12.16
CA LYS A 2 -45.52 2.73 12.58
C LYS A 2 -44.59 2.00 11.65
N LYS A 3 -45.09 0.92 11.11
CA LYS A 3 -44.26 0.15 10.21
C LYS A 3 -43.95 0.93 8.95
N LEU A 4 -44.89 1.71 8.55
CA LEU A 4 -44.72 2.49 7.36
C LEU A 4 -43.60 3.51 7.53
N GLN A 5 -43.57 4.12 8.69
CA GLN A 5 -42.58 5.10 8.94
C GLN A 5 -41.19 4.50 8.96
N ILE A 6 -41.11 3.32 9.49
CA ILE A 6 -39.82 2.65 9.56
C ILE A 6 -39.31 2.35 8.18
N LEU A 7 -40.20 1.96 7.30
CA LEU A 7 -39.79 1.67 5.95
C LEU A 7 -39.21 2.88 5.26
N ILE A 8 -39.86 3.98 5.45
CA ILE A 8 -39.40 5.20 4.83
C ILE A 8 -38.01 5.56 5.33
N ALA A 9 -37.80 5.37 6.59
CA ALA A 9 -36.51 5.67 7.14
C ALA A 9 -35.42 4.79 6.54
N ILE A 10 -35.73 3.55 6.33
CA ILE A 10 -34.78 2.64 5.78
C ILE A 10 -34.42 3.01 4.36
N LEU A 11 -35.40 3.38 3.59
CA LEU A 11 -35.15 3.78 2.24
C LEU A 11 -34.26 4.99 2.15
N GLY A 12 -34.54 5.96 2.97
CA GLY A 12 -33.70 7.13 2.99
C GLY A 12 -32.29 6.80 3.36
N PHE A 13 -32.15 5.90 4.27
CA PHE A 13 -30.83 5.52 4.72
C PHE A 13 -30.05 4.84 3.61
N MET A 14 -30.69 4.05 2.84
CA MET A 14 -30.02 3.37 1.75
C MET A 14 -29.52 4.31 0.69
N LEU A 15 -30.35 5.24 0.32
CA LEU A 15 -29.96 6.22 -0.66
C LEU A 15 -28.75 6.98 -0.20
N PHE A 16 -28.75 7.29 1.05
CA PHE A 16 -27.66 8.01 1.63
C PHE A 16 -26.37 7.23 1.55
N SER A 17 -26.44 5.94 1.75
CA SER A 17 -25.28 5.11 1.70
C SER A 17 -24.65 5.07 0.33
N VAL A 18 -25.46 5.05 -0.67
CA VAL A 18 -24.93 5.01 -2.03
C VAL A 18 -24.10 6.23 -2.35
N GLN A 19 -24.62 7.37 -1.98
CA GLN A 19 -23.88 8.59 -2.24
C GLN A 19 -22.59 8.63 -1.47
N HIS A 20 -22.65 8.09 -0.30
CA HIS A 20 -21.47 8.03 0.54
C HIS A 20 -20.36 7.30 -0.14
N THR A 21 -20.70 6.27 -0.83
CA THR A 21 -19.72 5.44 -1.48
C THR A 21 -18.94 6.21 -2.53
N TYR A 22 -19.58 7.04 -3.25
CA TYR A 22 -18.89 7.80 -4.25
C TYR A 22 -17.90 8.78 -3.66
N ALA A 23 -18.31 9.42 -2.62
CA ALA A 23 -17.43 10.37 -1.99
C ALA A 23 -16.19 9.70 -1.49
N GLN A 24 -16.32 8.50 -1.00
CA GLN A 24 -15.17 7.81 -0.47
C GLN A 24 -14.17 7.44 -1.52
N LYS A 25 -14.59 7.21 -2.71
CA LYS A 25 -13.66 6.85 -3.73
C LYS A 25 -12.63 7.90 -3.97
N GLU A 26 -13.04 9.11 -3.92
CA GLU A 26 -12.10 10.18 -4.15
C GLU A 26 -11.14 10.34 -3.03
N ASN A 27 -11.58 10.02 -1.84
CA ASN A 27 -10.72 10.19 -0.70
C ASN A 27 -9.68 9.12 -0.59
N LYS A 28 -9.81 8.07 -1.34
CA LYS A 28 -8.88 6.98 -1.23
C LYS A 28 -7.55 7.28 -1.79
N VAL A 29 -7.40 8.36 -2.40
CA VAL A 29 -6.13 8.74 -2.93
C VAL A 29 -5.05 8.72 -1.88
N LYS A 30 -5.41 8.96 -0.66
CA LYS A 30 -4.43 9.00 0.39
C LYS A 30 -4.20 7.64 0.98
N GLU A 31 -3.09 7.05 0.67
CA GLU A 31 -2.68 5.84 1.30
C GLU A 31 -1.83 6.19 2.49
N LYS A 32 -1.98 5.41 3.53
CA LYS A 32 -1.20 5.63 4.71
C LYS A 32 0.11 4.91 4.59
N VAL A 33 1.19 5.63 4.77
CA VAL A 33 2.54 5.07 4.65
C VAL A 33 3.16 5.03 6.03
N TYR A 34 3.66 3.86 6.40
CA TYR A 34 4.29 3.66 7.68
C TYR A 34 5.80 3.54 7.50
N LYS A 35 6.54 4.05 8.46
CA LYS A 35 7.99 3.96 8.42
C LYS A 35 8.44 2.76 9.19
N THR A 36 9.47 2.10 8.69
CA THR A 36 10.03 0.95 9.37
C THR A 36 11.50 0.82 8.95
N THR A 37 12.11 -0.30 9.33
CA THR A 37 13.48 -0.62 8.91
C THR A 37 13.47 -2.03 8.36
N VAL A 38 14.49 -2.34 7.57
CA VAL A 38 14.60 -3.67 6.99
C VAL A 38 14.72 -4.72 8.09
N SER A 39 15.45 -4.41 9.14
CA SER A 39 15.63 -5.38 10.23
C SER A 39 14.34 -5.69 10.94
N LYS A 40 13.36 -4.84 10.86
CA LYS A 40 12.06 -5.07 11.50
C LYS A 40 11.03 -5.70 10.59
N THR A 41 11.38 -5.95 9.35
CA THR A 41 10.44 -6.61 8.43
C THR A 41 10.35 -8.09 8.74
N PRO A 42 9.29 -8.75 8.25
CA PRO A 42 9.19 -10.19 8.44
C PRO A 42 10.35 -10.93 7.82
N GLN A 43 10.63 -12.10 8.35
CA GLN A 43 11.76 -12.88 7.86
C GLN A 43 11.64 -13.19 6.37
N LYS A 44 10.44 -13.39 5.89
CA LYS A 44 10.26 -13.69 4.47
C LYS A 44 10.67 -12.54 3.58
N VAL A 45 10.49 -11.32 4.05
CA VAL A 45 10.94 -10.14 3.32
C VAL A 45 12.45 -10.08 3.31
N LYS A 46 13.08 -10.35 4.46
CA LYS A 46 14.54 -10.36 4.53
C LYS A 46 15.11 -11.45 3.62
N ASP A 47 14.45 -12.60 3.58
CA ASP A 47 14.92 -13.67 2.72
C ASP A 47 14.84 -13.29 1.25
N ALA A 48 13.79 -12.59 0.87
CA ALA A 48 13.67 -12.12 -0.51
C ALA A 48 14.78 -11.15 -0.86
N LEU A 49 15.18 -10.32 0.10
CA LEU A 49 16.21 -9.34 -0.14
C LEU A 49 17.58 -9.97 -0.32
N LYS A 50 17.75 -11.20 0.10
CA LYS A 50 19.04 -11.87 -0.09
C LYS A 50 19.38 -12.06 -1.56
N ASN A 51 18.37 -12.09 -2.40
CA ASN A 51 18.59 -12.21 -3.83
C ASN A 51 19.15 -10.96 -4.45
N TYR A 52 19.23 -9.90 -3.66
CA TYR A 52 19.71 -8.62 -4.15
C TYR A 52 20.97 -8.21 -3.45
N SER A 53 21.82 -9.18 -3.15
CA SER A 53 23.04 -8.92 -2.39
C SER A 53 24.03 -8.05 -3.15
N GLY A 54 23.89 -7.95 -4.45
CA GLY A 54 24.75 -7.07 -5.22
C GLY A 54 24.37 -5.61 -5.13
N TYR A 55 23.32 -5.30 -4.42
CA TYR A 55 22.86 -3.93 -4.26
C TYR A 55 23.10 -3.47 -2.84
N ARG A 56 23.21 -2.15 -2.69
CA ARG A 56 23.22 -1.58 -1.36
C ARG A 56 21.78 -1.42 -0.93
N ILE A 57 21.42 -2.02 0.18
CA ILE A 57 20.06 -1.98 0.70
C ILE A 57 19.97 -0.94 1.78
N ASN A 58 19.09 0.03 1.60
CA ASN A 58 18.87 1.05 2.60
C ASN A 58 18.12 0.43 3.77
N GLU A 59 18.62 0.66 4.97
CA GLU A 59 17.97 0.11 6.15
C GLU A 59 16.60 0.74 6.40
N ARG A 60 16.42 1.98 6.02
CA ARG A 60 15.12 2.62 6.16
C ARG A 60 14.18 2.13 5.09
N ALA A 61 12.97 1.81 5.49
CA ALA A 61 11.97 1.32 4.57
C ALA A 61 10.62 1.85 4.96
N THR A 62 9.65 1.68 4.09
CA THR A 62 8.27 2.05 4.41
C THR A 62 7.38 0.90 4.02
N PHE A 63 6.14 0.94 4.47
CA PHE A 63 5.17 -0.03 4.01
C PHE A 63 3.77 0.57 4.03
N THR A 64 2.91 0.01 3.22
CA THR A 64 1.50 0.34 3.20
C THR A 64 0.75 -0.96 3.37
N LYS A 65 -0.52 -0.86 3.70
CA LYS A 65 -1.35 -2.06 3.82
C LYS A 65 -2.46 -2.01 2.79
N ILE A 66 -2.55 -3.05 2.02
CA ILE A 66 -3.59 -3.19 1.03
C ILE A 66 -4.28 -4.50 1.32
N ASP A 67 -5.57 -4.46 1.63
CA ASP A 67 -6.34 -5.64 2.00
C ASP A 67 -5.70 -6.38 3.17
N ASN A 68 -5.21 -5.60 4.13
CA ASN A 68 -4.57 -6.13 5.33
C ASN A 68 -3.24 -6.82 5.08
N ILE A 69 -2.69 -6.69 3.90
CA ILE A 69 -1.39 -7.25 3.59
C ILE A 69 -0.40 -6.11 3.48
N ALA A 70 0.68 -6.21 4.23
CA ALA A 70 1.71 -5.19 4.20
C ALA A 70 2.57 -5.35 2.97
N ILE A 71 2.84 -4.23 2.30
CA ILE A 71 3.72 -4.20 1.15
C ILE A 71 4.84 -3.25 1.49
N TYR A 72 6.04 -3.78 1.54
CA TYR A 72 7.22 -3.03 1.93
C TYR A 72 7.92 -2.45 0.73
N LYS A 73 8.38 -1.22 0.89
CA LYS A 73 9.10 -0.52 -0.15
C LYS A 73 10.52 -0.32 0.35
N VAL A 74 11.47 -0.96 -0.30
CA VAL A 74 12.85 -0.98 0.12
C VAL A 74 13.71 -0.39 -0.98
N GLN A 75 14.58 0.53 -0.62
CA GLN A 75 15.43 1.17 -1.60
C GLN A 75 16.71 0.38 -1.81
N LEU A 76 16.98 0.10 -3.08
CA LEU A 76 18.20 -0.58 -3.49
C LEU A 76 19.01 0.38 -4.35
N THR A 77 20.30 0.43 -4.10
CA THR A 77 21.17 1.31 -4.87
C THR A 77 22.32 0.50 -5.46
N ARG A 78 22.62 0.78 -6.70
CA ARG A 78 23.75 0.14 -7.37
C ARG A 78 24.35 1.17 -8.28
N ARG A 79 25.61 1.51 -8.00
CA ARG A 79 26.29 2.58 -8.72
C ARG A 79 25.50 3.87 -8.61
N ASN A 80 25.04 4.41 -9.72
CA ASN A 80 24.28 5.66 -9.72
C ASN A 80 22.79 5.44 -9.81
N TRP A 81 22.36 4.20 -9.75
CA TRP A 81 20.94 3.88 -9.91
C TRP A 81 20.30 3.57 -8.57
N SER A 82 19.09 4.01 -8.43
CA SER A 82 18.33 3.79 -7.21
C SER A 82 16.96 3.23 -7.61
N TYR A 83 16.58 2.14 -6.96
CA TYR A 83 15.31 1.50 -7.24
C TYR A 83 14.58 1.24 -5.94
N PHE A 84 13.27 1.16 -6.02
CA PHE A 84 12.48 0.76 -4.88
C PHE A 84 11.86 -0.59 -5.19
N LEU A 85 12.15 -1.55 -4.34
CA LEU A 85 11.63 -2.89 -4.50
C LEU A 85 10.38 -3.01 -3.64
N LEU A 86 9.29 -3.50 -4.21
CA LEU A 86 8.04 -3.69 -3.50
C LEU A 86 7.90 -5.17 -3.18
N ILE A 87 7.84 -5.49 -1.89
CA ILE A 87 7.79 -6.86 -1.42
C ILE A 87 6.64 -6.99 -0.43
N ASN A 88 5.75 -7.94 -0.65
CA ASN A 88 4.68 -8.12 0.32
C ASN A 88 5.20 -8.89 1.54
N GLU A 89 4.37 -8.95 2.58
CA GLU A 89 4.80 -9.54 3.84
C GLU A 89 5.13 -11.02 3.72
N ASN A 90 4.71 -11.66 2.65
CA ASN A 90 5.03 -13.06 2.42
C ASN A 90 6.31 -13.24 1.61
N GLY A 91 6.98 -12.17 1.30
CA GLY A 91 8.24 -12.25 0.57
C GLY A 91 8.09 -12.25 -0.93
N LYS A 92 6.90 -12.01 -1.42
CA LYS A 92 6.68 -11.99 -2.86
C LYS A 92 7.02 -10.61 -3.40
N ILE A 93 7.79 -10.60 -4.47
CA ILE A 93 8.14 -9.34 -5.13
C ILE A 93 6.93 -8.87 -5.91
N MET A 94 6.44 -7.69 -5.58
CA MET A 94 5.27 -7.13 -6.22
C MET A 94 5.64 -6.24 -7.38
N GLY A 95 6.84 -5.71 -7.38
CA GLY A 95 7.27 -4.85 -8.46
C GLY A 95 8.52 -4.10 -8.11
N ILE A 96 9.01 -3.36 -9.08
CA ILE A 96 10.17 -2.50 -8.91
C ILE A 96 9.75 -1.12 -9.35
N ASP A 97 10.00 -0.15 -8.49
CA ASP A 97 9.65 1.22 -8.77
C ASP A 97 10.93 2.01 -8.97
N ASP A 98 11.17 2.41 -10.19
CA ASP A 98 12.29 3.25 -10.53
C ASP A 98 11.85 4.68 -10.19
N GLY A 99 12.51 5.30 -9.25
CA GLY A 99 12.10 6.62 -8.82
C GLY A 99 11.90 7.58 -9.96
N GLU A 100 12.76 7.51 -10.93
CA GLU A 100 12.67 8.37 -12.08
C GLU A 100 11.44 8.04 -12.90
N HIS A 101 11.20 6.77 -13.05
CA HIS A 101 10.08 6.29 -13.83
C HIS A 101 8.76 6.64 -13.16
N SER A 102 8.71 6.55 -11.87
CA SER A 102 7.46 6.84 -11.19
C SER A 102 7.10 8.31 -11.32
N VAL A 103 8.08 9.17 -11.45
CA VAL A 103 7.80 10.58 -11.67
C VAL A 103 7.20 10.79 -13.04
N VAL A 104 7.73 10.08 -14.01
CA VAL A 104 7.27 10.21 -15.37
C VAL A 104 5.87 9.66 -15.54
N SER A 105 5.57 8.59 -14.85
CA SER A 105 4.27 7.95 -15.04
C SER A 105 3.14 8.81 -14.51
N ASN A 106 3.43 9.82 -13.79
CA ASN A 106 2.40 10.71 -13.34
C ASN A 106 2.02 11.68 -14.42
#